data_6cf3cc12e7b29c3b1dc335bbda3f5e3f
#
_entry.id   6cf3cc12e7b29c3b1dc335bbda3f5e3f
#
_cell.length_a   1.000
_cell.length_b   1.000
_cell.length_c   1.000
_cell.angle_alpha   90.00
_cell.angle_beta   90.00
_cell.angle_gamma   90.00
#
_symmetry.space_group_name_H-M   'P 1'
#
loop_
_entity.id
_entity.type
_entity.pdbx_description
1 polymer ?
#
loop_
_entity_poly.entity_id
_entity_poly.type
_entity_poly.pdbx_seq_one_letter_code
_entity_poly.pdbx_strand_id
1 'polypeptide(L)'
;MFKQTRSKFILFMVVLLGGTTMNMLARQQVFHSEKKVNLPPNTVEGTLANGLHYLILPNEAPVHTTEFRLVMRIGSVQESEKQKGAAHFLEHMSFAGSKHFPGRGMVDYLETLGMKFGRDINAVTGYDRTIFMLTVPMDKTDDKVSGKTLLILKDWLSGITFDEERTKKERGVILEELRGYDLGDDFYALKIGKNHFTERMPLGSSEDIRNIDRKTLIEFYQQWYSPQMATVVVVGNIDPVSIEKQIKEMFSSIPRKEIKGYHTYPLTYDPGVALYEIGDNLERSSELELMIPHLCVVGNTIESIYQKELGALLIRAISNRLKHRNIRCNVSDAWFLSDKNHFVFAFSGADKDNLLQQVSELSNEMESIRKNGFKQEEMEDAINEHVKHLKVDNSIQLSSKWCDDFVDYVISGDRYIQSDSEMEQLAGKIRATESTALQQLLSEWLSYKKQALLVAYRNNAGKQNSLQKEEVVQAWDKGAESPFKDFEYVQKDSGEEKVVTPVCLAESHPFNASDIVGEKNYPDLNVTEVT
;
A
#
# COMPACT_ATOMS: atom_id res chain seq x y z
N MET A 1 -3.10 20.38 -6.96
CA MET A 1 -4.33 19.81 -7.50
C MET A 1 -3.97 18.42 -8.03
N PHE A 2 -3.97 17.42 -7.13
CA PHE A 2 -3.60 16.05 -7.49
C PHE A 2 -4.84 15.35 -8.05
N LYS A 3 -4.81 15.00 -9.33
CA LYS A 3 -5.66 13.93 -9.84
C LYS A 3 -5.09 12.63 -9.32
N GLN A 4 -5.57 12.17 -8.18
CA GLN A 4 -5.45 10.75 -7.85
C GLN A 4 -6.14 9.95 -8.96
N THR A 5 -5.38 9.12 -9.64
CA THR A 5 -5.95 7.99 -10.36
C THR A 5 -6.70 7.16 -9.34
N ARG A 6 -8.01 7.26 -9.32
CA ARG A 6 -8.88 6.43 -8.49
C ARG A 6 -8.66 4.98 -8.90
N SER A 7 -7.89 4.24 -8.12
CA SER A 7 -7.91 2.78 -8.20
C SER A 7 -9.26 2.35 -7.65
N LYS A 8 -10.09 1.77 -8.49
CA LYS A 8 -11.45 1.36 -8.18
C LYS A 8 -11.43 -0.10 -7.79
N PHE A 9 -12.00 -0.45 -6.66
CA PHE A 9 -11.91 -1.77 -6.02
C PHE A 9 -13.27 -2.38 -5.69
N ILE A 10 -13.41 -3.70 -5.68
CA ILE A 10 -14.66 -4.40 -5.57
C ILE A 10 -14.74 -5.80 -5.03
N LEU A 11 -15.89 -6.37 -4.72
CA LEU A 11 -16.21 -7.49 -3.88
C LEU A 11 -17.42 -8.33 -4.19
N PHE A 12 -17.45 -9.57 -3.75
CA PHE A 12 -18.59 -10.47 -3.88
C PHE A 12 -18.91 -11.55 -2.87
N MET A 13 -20.08 -12.10 -2.94
CA MET A 13 -20.63 -13.13 -2.10
C MET A 13 -21.48 -14.22 -2.74
N VAL A 14 -21.45 -15.41 -2.17
CA VAL A 14 -22.55 -16.39 -2.17
C VAL A 14 -22.58 -17.28 -0.93
N VAL A 15 -23.77 -17.66 -0.53
CA VAL A 15 -24.11 -18.47 0.64
C VAL A 15 -24.13 -19.95 0.34
N LEU A 16 -23.57 -20.83 1.16
CA LEU A 16 -24.21 -22.04 1.65
C LEU A 16 -23.49 -22.75 2.80
N LEU A 17 -24.30 -23.31 3.63
CA LEU A 17 -24.17 -23.92 4.93
C LEU A 17 -23.18 -25.09 5.05
N GLY A 18 -22.52 -25.18 6.18
CA GLY A 18 -21.87 -26.38 6.64
C GLY A 18 -20.70 -26.09 7.56
N GLY A 19 -20.91 -26.27 8.86
CA GLY A 19 -19.94 -25.91 9.88
C GLY A 19 -18.68 -26.79 9.87
N THR A 20 -17.61 -26.15 10.24
CA THR A 20 -16.58 -26.65 11.18
C THR A 20 -15.73 -25.45 11.58
N THR A 21 -15.79 -25.09 12.87
CA THR A 21 -14.83 -24.22 13.53
C THR A 21 -13.47 -24.93 13.52
N MET A 22 -12.63 -24.65 12.57
CA MET A 22 -11.21 -25.05 12.61
C MET A 22 -10.37 -23.84 13.01
N ASN A 23 -9.61 -24.06 14.06
CA ASN A 23 -8.74 -23.11 14.75
C ASN A 23 -7.89 -22.24 13.79
N MET A 24 -8.19 -20.93 13.73
CA MET A 24 -7.41 -19.91 13.02
C MET A 24 -6.01 -19.65 13.60
N LEU A 25 -5.67 -20.25 14.73
CA LEU A 25 -4.38 -20.08 15.42
C LEU A 25 -3.23 -20.93 14.86
N ALA A 26 -3.49 -21.84 13.94
CA ALA A 26 -2.49 -22.85 13.54
C ALA A 26 -1.53 -22.41 12.43
N ARG A 27 -1.86 -21.40 11.60
CA ARG A 27 -1.01 -21.03 10.45
C ARG A 27 0.10 -20.02 10.75
N GLN A 28 -0.02 -19.21 11.78
CA GLN A 28 1.10 -18.34 12.21
C GLN A 28 2.27 -19.10 12.85
N GLN A 29 2.10 -20.35 13.23
CA GLN A 29 3.13 -21.13 13.95
C GLN A 29 4.08 -21.96 13.05
N VAL A 30 3.79 -22.15 11.76
CA VAL A 30 4.55 -23.10 10.90
C VAL A 30 5.87 -22.51 10.38
N PHE A 31 6.00 -21.18 10.29
CA PHE A 31 7.17 -20.55 9.64
C PHE A 31 8.31 -20.12 10.58
N HIS A 32 8.21 -20.38 11.88
CA HIS A 32 9.20 -19.88 12.86
C HIS A 32 10.57 -20.60 12.86
N SER A 33 10.72 -21.71 12.13
CA SER A 33 11.97 -22.48 12.10
C SER A 33 12.84 -22.25 10.86
N GLU A 34 12.34 -21.57 9.84
CA GLU A 34 13.07 -21.35 8.61
C GLU A 34 13.97 -20.11 8.66
N LYS A 35 15.12 -20.22 7.97
CA LYS A 35 16.07 -19.09 7.87
C LYS A 35 15.38 -17.93 7.12
N LYS A 36 15.36 -16.76 7.75
CA LYS A 36 14.91 -15.53 7.11
C LYS A 36 15.79 -15.15 5.92
N VAL A 37 15.18 -14.61 4.89
CA VAL A 37 15.88 -14.00 3.77
C VAL A 37 16.80 -12.89 4.28
N ASN A 38 17.98 -12.75 3.69
CA ASN A 38 18.93 -11.74 4.08
C ASN A 38 18.43 -10.33 3.73
N LEU A 39 18.86 -9.34 4.50
CA LEU A 39 18.75 -7.94 4.07
C LEU A 39 19.70 -7.68 2.90
N PRO A 40 19.50 -6.59 2.13
CA PRO A 40 20.39 -6.19 1.06
C PRO A 40 21.86 -6.19 1.51
N PRO A 41 22.81 -6.60 0.65
CA PRO A 41 24.23 -6.51 0.96
C PRO A 41 24.62 -5.09 1.39
N ASN A 42 25.54 -4.98 2.33
CA ASN A 42 26.02 -3.72 2.92
C ASN A 42 24.98 -2.96 3.76
N THR A 43 23.81 -3.53 4.05
CA THR A 43 22.88 -2.95 5.02
C THR A 43 23.49 -2.98 6.42
N VAL A 44 23.55 -1.82 7.06
CA VAL A 44 23.86 -1.69 8.48
C VAL A 44 22.56 -1.62 9.27
N GLU A 45 22.28 -2.64 10.05
CA GLU A 45 21.12 -2.71 10.94
C GLU A 45 21.58 -2.67 12.40
N GLY A 46 20.90 -1.88 13.24
CA GLY A 46 21.23 -1.81 14.65
C GLY A 46 20.10 -1.28 15.52
N THR A 47 20.26 -1.46 16.82
CA THR A 47 19.34 -0.94 17.83
C THR A 47 20.14 -0.29 18.96
N LEU A 48 19.81 0.97 19.27
CA LEU A 48 20.40 1.71 20.36
C LEU A 48 19.90 1.19 21.72
N ALA A 49 20.65 1.47 22.79
CA ALA A 49 20.28 1.06 24.15
C ALA A 49 18.89 1.57 24.60
N ASN A 50 18.45 2.71 24.07
CA ASN A 50 17.10 3.26 24.32
C ASN A 50 15.99 2.62 23.47
N GLY A 51 16.35 1.68 22.58
CA GLY A 51 15.42 0.91 21.76
C GLY A 51 15.17 1.51 20.36
N LEU A 52 15.79 2.64 19.99
CA LEU A 52 15.70 3.13 18.61
C LEU A 52 16.35 2.13 17.66
N HIS A 53 15.62 1.72 16.67
CA HIS A 53 16.10 0.88 15.57
C HIS A 53 16.61 1.74 14.42
N TYR A 54 17.58 1.27 13.65
CA TYR A 54 18.02 1.95 12.44
C TYR A 54 18.44 0.97 11.35
N LEU A 55 18.22 1.39 10.11
CA LEU A 55 18.62 0.71 8.88
C LEU A 55 19.33 1.71 7.97
N ILE A 56 20.54 1.37 7.52
CA ILE A 56 21.35 2.22 6.66
C ILE A 56 21.81 1.38 5.47
N LEU A 57 21.56 1.87 4.25
CA LEU A 57 21.98 1.20 3.02
C LEU A 57 22.65 2.20 2.07
N PRO A 58 23.94 2.07 1.78
CA PRO A 58 24.56 2.85 0.71
C PRO A 58 24.00 2.40 -0.63
N ASN A 59 23.51 3.37 -1.42
CA ASN A 59 22.95 3.16 -2.74
C ASN A 59 23.19 4.39 -3.62
N GLU A 60 23.52 4.20 -4.88
CA GLU A 60 23.85 5.30 -5.80
C GLU A 60 22.78 5.51 -6.91
N ALA A 61 21.57 5.04 -6.68
CA ALA A 61 20.45 5.18 -7.61
C ALA A 61 19.25 5.89 -6.96
N PRO A 62 18.98 7.16 -7.28
CA PRO A 62 19.81 8.05 -8.12
C PRO A 62 21.06 8.57 -7.38
N VAL A 63 22.09 8.93 -8.13
CA VAL A 63 23.28 9.60 -7.58
C VAL A 63 22.93 10.97 -6.98
N HIS A 64 23.75 11.46 -6.04
CA HIS A 64 23.56 12.76 -5.37
C HIS A 64 22.23 12.91 -4.62
N THR A 65 21.61 11.78 -4.22
CA THR A 65 20.35 11.79 -3.50
C THR A 65 20.38 10.77 -2.37
N THR A 66 19.85 11.16 -1.21
CA THR A 66 19.68 10.28 -0.04
C THR A 66 18.28 10.40 0.53
N GLU A 67 17.69 9.27 0.75
CA GLU A 67 16.40 9.11 1.38
C GLU A 67 16.55 8.98 2.90
N PHE A 68 15.83 9.77 3.66
CA PHE A 68 15.73 9.68 5.10
C PHE A 68 14.27 9.42 5.48
N ARG A 69 14.04 8.41 6.32
CA ARG A 69 12.72 8.13 6.87
C ARG A 69 12.81 8.06 8.40
N LEU A 70 11.83 8.64 9.07
CA LEU A 70 11.52 8.29 10.46
C LEU A 70 10.20 7.52 10.45
N VAL A 71 10.27 6.23 10.75
CA VAL A 71 9.12 5.33 10.80
C VAL A 71 8.70 5.18 12.24
N MET A 72 7.53 5.73 12.57
CA MET A 72 6.88 5.53 13.86
C MET A 72 5.87 4.38 13.74
N ARG A 73 5.98 3.35 14.57
CA ARG A 73 4.99 2.26 14.65
C ARG A 73 3.80 2.67 15.52
N ILE A 74 3.26 3.85 15.20
CA ILE A 74 2.15 4.49 15.88
C ILE A 74 1.30 5.19 14.83
N GLY A 75 0.02 4.93 14.87
CA GLY A 75 -0.99 5.58 14.04
C GLY A 75 -2.30 5.73 14.80
N SER A 76 -3.38 5.95 14.09
CA SER A 76 -4.68 6.30 14.67
C SER A 76 -5.33 5.20 15.52
N VAL A 77 -5.02 3.91 15.28
CA VAL A 77 -5.60 2.81 16.09
C VAL A 77 -5.19 2.85 17.56
N GLN A 78 -4.13 3.59 17.90
CA GLN A 78 -3.68 3.75 19.29
C GLN A 78 -4.34 4.94 20.00
N GLU A 79 -5.16 5.71 19.30
CA GLU A 79 -5.87 6.85 19.86
C GLU A 79 -6.98 6.41 20.83
N SER A 80 -7.10 7.09 21.96
CA SER A 80 -8.26 6.98 22.85
C SER A 80 -9.46 7.76 22.27
N GLU A 81 -10.63 7.62 22.89
CA GLU A 81 -11.84 8.36 22.47
C GLU A 81 -11.64 9.88 22.37
N LYS A 82 -10.78 10.44 23.25
CA LYS A 82 -10.50 11.89 23.27
C LYS A 82 -9.39 12.30 22.30
N GLN A 83 -8.70 11.34 21.70
CA GLN A 83 -7.52 11.57 20.88
C GLN A 83 -7.78 11.31 19.38
N LYS A 84 -9.03 11.07 18.99
CA LYS A 84 -9.37 10.83 17.57
C LYS A 84 -8.85 11.95 16.68
N GLY A 85 -8.04 11.58 15.66
CA GLY A 85 -7.36 12.49 14.77
C GLY A 85 -6.04 13.07 15.32
N ALA A 86 -5.59 12.67 16.52
CA ALA A 86 -4.35 13.17 17.12
C ALA A 86 -3.11 12.76 16.34
N ALA A 87 -3.08 11.54 15.80
CA ALA A 87 -1.92 11.04 15.07
C ALA A 87 -1.65 11.89 13.81
N HIS A 88 -2.68 12.16 13.02
CA HIS A 88 -2.58 13.01 11.83
C HIS A 88 -2.34 14.49 12.19
N PHE A 89 -3.02 15.00 13.21
CA PHE A 89 -2.77 16.36 13.68
C PHE A 89 -1.31 16.54 14.13
N LEU A 90 -0.73 15.53 14.79
CA LEU A 90 0.66 15.55 15.20
C LEU A 90 1.63 15.52 14.02
N GLU A 91 1.28 14.84 12.93
CA GLU A 91 2.01 14.91 11.68
C GLU A 91 2.12 16.36 11.19
N HIS A 92 1.01 17.10 11.11
CA HIS A 92 1.01 18.52 10.75
C HIS A 92 1.86 19.37 11.72
N MET A 93 1.73 19.13 13.02
CA MET A 93 2.52 19.84 14.03
C MET A 93 4.02 19.60 13.89
N SER A 94 4.44 18.49 13.30
CA SER A 94 5.85 18.17 13.04
C SER A 94 6.51 19.18 12.08
N PHE A 95 5.74 19.80 11.21
CA PHE A 95 6.21 20.83 10.28
C PHE A 95 5.94 22.27 10.80
N ALA A 96 5.15 22.42 11.86
CA ALA A 96 4.77 23.71 12.42
C ALA A 96 5.84 24.32 13.33
N GLY A 97 6.83 23.55 13.77
CA GLY A 97 7.97 24.00 14.55
C GLY A 97 8.49 22.99 15.55
N SER A 98 9.79 23.03 15.76
CA SER A 98 10.49 22.12 16.66
C SER A 98 11.56 22.86 17.49
N LYS A 99 12.19 22.15 18.41
CA LYS A 99 13.19 22.68 19.35
C LYS A 99 14.35 23.38 18.65
N HIS A 100 14.88 22.79 17.59
CA HIS A 100 16.02 23.33 16.87
C HIS A 100 15.61 24.09 15.58
N PHE A 101 14.37 23.96 15.18
CA PHE A 101 13.79 24.62 13.99
C PHE A 101 12.46 25.28 14.36
N PRO A 102 12.50 26.44 15.03
CA PRO A 102 11.27 27.15 15.42
C PRO A 102 10.50 27.64 14.19
N GLY A 103 9.20 27.54 14.25
CA GLY A 103 8.32 28.02 13.19
C GLY A 103 8.50 27.26 11.88
N ARG A 104 8.73 27.96 10.77
CA ARG A 104 9.04 27.38 9.45
C ARG A 104 10.52 26.98 9.29
N GLY A 105 11.37 27.21 10.28
CA GLY A 105 12.83 27.07 10.15
C GLY A 105 13.32 25.73 9.58
N MET A 106 12.57 24.65 9.77
CA MET A 106 12.84 23.35 9.15
C MET A 106 12.57 23.37 7.64
N VAL A 107 11.37 23.79 7.26
CA VAL A 107 10.96 23.87 5.85
C VAL A 107 11.84 24.87 5.10
N ASP A 108 12.08 26.04 5.69
CA ASP A 108 12.95 27.07 5.11
C ASP A 108 14.38 26.54 4.88
N TYR A 109 14.92 25.75 5.82
CA TYR A 109 16.22 25.11 5.62
C TYR A 109 16.20 24.10 4.48
N LEU A 110 15.20 23.20 4.43
CA LEU A 110 15.09 22.20 3.38
C LEU A 110 14.88 22.83 2.00
N GLU A 111 14.14 23.93 1.94
CA GLU A 111 13.97 24.72 0.71
C GLU A 111 15.32 25.33 0.24
N THR A 112 16.26 25.69 1.15
CA THR A 112 17.61 26.14 0.75
C THR A 112 18.43 25.05 0.06
N LEU A 113 18.07 23.77 0.26
CA LEU A 113 18.67 22.62 -0.43
C LEU A 113 17.98 22.33 -1.79
N GLY A 114 16.99 23.13 -2.21
CA GLY A 114 16.22 22.92 -3.43
C GLY A 114 15.06 21.92 -3.29
N MET A 115 14.77 21.49 -2.06
CA MET A 115 13.68 20.55 -1.78
C MET A 115 12.32 21.25 -1.85
N LYS A 116 11.28 20.52 -2.23
CA LYS A 116 9.90 21.02 -2.32
C LYS A 116 8.96 20.19 -1.46
N PHE A 117 8.07 20.87 -0.75
CA PHE A 117 7.01 20.22 0.03
C PHE A 117 6.08 19.41 -0.90
N GLY A 118 5.69 18.23 -0.47
CA GLY A 118 4.86 17.28 -1.23
C GLY A 118 5.65 16.39 -2.20
N ARG A 119 6.81 16.85 -2.70
CA ARG A 119 7.69 16.02 -3.54
C ARG A 119 8.84 15.41 -2.75
N ASP A 120 9.62 16.24 -2.06
CA ASP A 120 10.87 15.86 -1.39
C ASP A 120 10.73 15.86 0.14
N ILE A 121 9.73 16.59 0.65
CA ILE A 121 9.38 16.73 2.07
C ILE A 121 7.95 16.26 2.19
N ASN A 122 7.74 15.14 2.87
CA ASN A 122 6.41 14.54 2.99
C ASN A 122 6.26 13.77 4.31
N ALA A 123 5.03 13.46 4.68
CA ALA A 123 4.70 12.51 5.72
C ALA A 123 3.36 11.82 5.43
N VAL A 124 3.11 10.70 6.09
CA VAL A 124 1.89 9.94 5.94
C VAL A 124 1.51 9.35 7.30
N THR A 125 0.27 9.58 7.69
CA THR A 125 -0.34 8.93 8.87
C THR A 125 -1.32 7.84 8.42
N GLY A 126 -1.09 6.62 8.90
CA GLY A 126 -1.98 5.49 8.72
C GLY A 126 -2.59 5.04 10.04
N TYR A 127 -3.21 3.88 10.00
CA TYR A 127 -3.82 3.27 11.19
C TYR A 127 -2.77 2.82 12.22
N ASP A 128 -1.67 2.22 11.78
CA ASP A 128 -0.65 1.58 12.63
C ASP A 128 0.72 2.26 12.55
N ARG A 129 0.86 3.30 11.73
CA ARG A 129 2.14 3.97 11.46
C ARG A 129 1.99 5.45 11.17
N THR A 130 3.06 6.20 11.45
CA THR A 130 3.31 7.53 10.89
C THR A 130 4.72 7.53 10.30
N ILE A 131 4.88 7.95 9.05
CA ILE A 131 6.15 7.90 8.33
C ILE A 131 6.49 9.33 7.88
N PHE A 132 7.62 9.83 8.31
CA PHE A 132 8.17 11.10 7.84
C PHE A 132 9.25 10.83 6.81
N MET A 133 9.26 11.59 5.72
CA MET A 133 10.05 11.30 4.52
C MET A 133 10.76 12.55 4.02
N LEU A 134 12.08 12.43 3.81
CA LEU A 134 12.91 13.46 3.19
C LEU A 134 13.76 12.83 2.09
N THR A 135 13.66 13.38 0.88
CA THR A 135 14.52 13.07 -0.27
C THR A 135 15.52 14.19 -0.42
N VAL A 136 16.73 14.01 0.09
CA VAL A 136 17.71 15.07 0.27
C VAL A 136 18.77 15.04 -0.83
N PRO A 137 18.94 16.12 -1.62
CA PRO A 137 20.06 16.23 -2.55
C PRO A 137 21.37 16.38 -1.77
N MET A 138 22.20 15.36 -1.76
CA MET A 138 23.49 15.34 -1.06
C MET A 138 24.44 14.26 -1.57
N ASP A 139 25.73 14.48 -1.36
CA ASP A 139 26.78 13.50 -1.57
C ASP A 139 27.24 12.85 -0.26
N LYS A 140 27.93 11.71 -0.37
CA LYS A 140 28.42 10.95 0.79
C LYS A 140 29.40 11.70 1.71
N THR A 141 29.94 12.82 1.24
CA THR A 141 30.86 13.68 2.02
C THR A 141 30.15 14.83 2.71
N ASP A 142 28.82 14.96 2.55
CA ASP A 142 28.05 16.09 3.09
C ASP A 142 27.58 15.84 4.53
N ASP A 143 28.53 15.57 5.43
CA ASP A 143 28.24 15.30 6.86
C ASP A 143 27.44 16.41 7.55
N LYS A 144 27.53 17.66 7.07
CA LYS A 144 26.73 18.77 7.61
C LYS A 144 25.27 18.67 7.20
N VAL A 145 25.01 18.27 5.96
CA VAL A 145 23.64 18.12 5.44
C VAL A 145 22.99 16.90 6.11
N SER A 146 23.67 15.75 6.13
CA SER A 146 23.17 14.55 6.79
C SER A 146 22.93 14.78 8.29
N GLY A 147 23.86 15.42 8.98
CA GLY A 147 23.72 15.73 10.40
C GLY A 147 22.54 16.66 10.70
N LYS A 148 22.30 17.68 9.85
CA LYS A 148 21.16 18.58 10.03
C LYS A 148 19.84 17.90 9.69
N THR A 149 19.84 17.01 8.70
CA THR A 149 18.68 16.17 8.35
C THR A 149 18.34 15.20 9.48
N LEU A 150 19.33 14.50 10.04
CA LEU A 150 19.13 13.63 11.20
C LEU A 150 18.65 14.40 12.43
N LEU A 151 19.08 15.67 12.61
CA LEU A 151 18.55 16.53 13.67
C LEU A 151 17.07 16.85 13.47
N ILE A 152 16.60 17.00 12.23
CA ILE A 152 15.16 17.12 11.92
C ILE A 152 14.41 15.85 12.37
N LEU A 153 14.90 14.67 11.99
CA LEU A 153 14.29 13.42 12.42
C LEU A 153 14.26 13.28 13.95
N LYS A 154 15.33 13.69 14.62
CA LYS A 154 15.39 13.75 16.09
C LYS A 154 14.34 14.68 16.67
N ASP A 155 14.16 15.84 16.08
CA ASP A 155 13.17 16.81 16.54
C ASP A 155 11.73 16.31 16.31
N TRP A 156 11.47 15.62 15.22
CA TRP A 156 10.18 14.94 15.03
C TRP A 156 9.92 13.92 16.14
N LEU A 157 10.93 13.14 16.51
CA LEU A 157 10.80 12.13 17.57
C LEU A 157 10.66 12.72 18.97
N SER A 158 11.35 13.84 19.28
CA SER A 158 11.49 14.27 20.68
C SER A 158 11.55 15.80 20.90
N GLY A 159 11.26 16.59 19.87
CA GLY A 159 11.44 18.03 19.91
C GLY A 159 10.30 18.86 19.30
N ILE A 160 9.15 18.27 18.95
CA ILE A 160 8.00 19.03 18.44
C ILE A 160 7.56 20.06 19.47
N THR A 161 7.34 21.30 19.02
CA THR A 161 6.77 22.37 19.83
C THR A 161 5.30 22.54 19.51
N PHE A 162 4.50 22.74 20.54
CA PHE A 162 3.06 22.91 20.41
C PHE A 162 2.70 24.37 20.68
N ASP A 163 3.17 25.28 19.79
CA ASP A 163 2.77 26.68 19.86
C ASP A 163 1.25 26.82 19.66
N GLU A 164 0.60 27.66 20.45
CA GLU A 164 -0.86 27.75 20.51
C GLU A 164 -1.44 28.31 19.20
N GLU A 165 -0.86 29.37 18.67
CA GLU A 165 -1.33 30.00 17.44
C GLU A 165 -1.10 29.09 16.22
N ARG A 166 0.02 28.35 16.21
CA ARG A 166 0.29 27.38 15.15
C ARG A 166 -0.63 26.18 15.24
N THR A 167 -0.88 25.65 16.43
CA THR A 167 -1.85 24.56 16.63
C THR A 167 -3.23 24.96 16.10
N LYS A 168 -3.65 26.21 16.36
CA LYS A 168 -4.91 26.75 15.84
C LYS A 168 -4.91 26.88 14.31
N LYS A 169 -3.79 27.31 13.73
CA LYS A 169 -3.65 27.40 12.27
C LYS A 169 -3.71 26.04 11.61
N GLU A 170 -2.93 25.06 12.11
CA GLU A 170 -2.90 23.70 11.55
C GLU A 170 -4.27 22.99 11.66
N ARG A 171 -5.03 23.23 12.73
CA ARG A 171 -6.43 22.81 12.83
C ARG A 171 -7.26 23.29 11.63
N GLY A 172 -7.08 24.53 11.22
CA GLY A 172 -7.76 25.09 10.05
C GLY A 172 -7.36 24.37 8.75
N VAL A 173 -6.06 24.07 8.59
CA VAL A 173 -5.55 23.34 7.43
C VAL A 173 -6.14 21.94 7.35
N ILE A 174 -6.15 21.18 8.46
CA ILE A 174 -6.72 19.82 8.54
C ILE A 174 -8.22 19.86 8.23
N LEU A 175 -8.96 20.85 8.74
CA LEU A 175 -10.39 20.98 8.44
C LEU A 175 -10.67 21.29 6.96
N GLU A 176 -9.78 22.01 6.27
CA GLU A 176 -9.88 22.20 4.81
C GLU A 176 -9.53 20.91 4.05
N GLU A 177 -8.53 20.18 4.52
CA GLU A 177 -8.18 18.87 3.95
C GLU A 177 -9.36 17.89 4.04
N LEU A 178 -10.00 17.81 5.19
CA LEU A 178 -11.19 16.96 5.41
C LEU A 178 -12.34 17.30 4.45
N ARG A 179 -12.51 18.56 4.06
CA ARG A 179 -13.53 18.95 3.07
C ARG A 179 -13.30 18.34 1.68
N GLY A 180 -12.04 18.03 1.34
CA GLY A 180 -11.69 17.36 0.09
C GLY A 180 -11.95 15.85 0.08
N TYR A 181 -12.22 15.26 1.25
CA TYR A 181 -12.40 13.82 1.44
C TYR A 181 -13.85 13.38 1.64
N ASP A 182 -14.81 14.06 1.03
CA ASP A 182 -16.27 13.95 1.23
C ASP A 182 -16.89 12.53 1.16
N LEU A 183 -16.12 11.50 0.82
CA LEU A 183 -16.62 10.12 0.68
C LEU A 183 -15.74 9.06 1.39
N GLY A 184 -14.60 9.46 1.99
CA GLY A 184 -13.63 8.50 2.52
C GLY A 184 -14.12 7.75 3.76
N ASP A 185 -14.65 8.48 4.71
CA ASP A 185 -15.00 7.96 6.03
C ASP A 185 -16.21 7.01 5.96
N ASP A 186 -17.25 7.38 5.25
CA ASP A 186 -18.43 6.56 5.06
C ASP A 186 -18.11 5.29 4.25
N PHE A 187 -17.18 5.39 3.30
CA PHE A 187 -16.76 4.25 2.48
C PHE A 187 -16.10 3.14 3.28
N TYR A 188 -15.18 3.47 4.21
CA TYR A 188 -14.55 2.47 5.09
C TYR A 188 -15.51 1.94 6.13
N ALA A 189 -16.31 2.80 6.77
CA ALA A 189 -17.30 2.41 7.76
C ALA A 189 -18.34 1.46 7.21
N LEU A 190 -18.78 1.68 5.97
CA LEU A 190 -19.72 0.81 5.29
C LEU A 190 -19.11 -0.53 4.87
N LYS A 191 -17.81 -0.54 4.57
CA LYS A 191 -17.08 -1.75 4.17
C LYS A 191 -16.92 -2.79 5.27
N ILE A 192 -16.46 -2.36 6.41
CA ILE A 192 -16.01 -3.23 7.48
C ILE A 192 -16.89 -3.14 8.72
N GLY A 193 -18.02 -2.44 8.60
CA GLY A 193 -18.92 -2.22 9.69
C GLY A 193 -18.33 -1.38 10.82
N LYS A 194 -19.04 -1.26 11.91
CA LYS A 194 -18.57 -0.53 13.07
C LYS A 194 -17.54 -1.35 13.83
N ASN A 195 -16.28 -0.95 13.76
CA ASN A 195 -15.17 -1.59 14.45
C ASN A 195 -14.10 -0.57 14.87
N HIS A 196 -13.02 -1.04 15.50
CA HIS A 196 -11.97 -0.17 16.00
C HIS A 196 -11.32 0.70 14.92
N PHE A 197 -11.14 0.18 13.69
CA PHE A 197 -10.55 0.94 12.58
C PHE A 197 -11.49 2.05 12.09
N THR A 198 -12.79 1.76 11.91
CA THR A 198 -13.76 2.78 11.48
C THR A 198 -14.02 3.84 12.54
N GLU A 199 -13.78 3.51 13.83
CA GLU A 199 -13.84 4.48 14.93
C GLU A 199 -12.55 5.28 15.10
N ARG A 200 -11.48 4.93 14.37
CA ARG A 200 -10.13 5.53 14.46
C ARG A 200 -9.58 5.84 13.07
N MET A 201 -10.39 6.47 12.24
CA MET A 201 -9.94 6.95 10.92
C MET A 201 -8.73 7.87 11.10
N PRO A 202 -7.66 7.72 10.31
CA PRO A 202 -6.44 8.52 10.47
C PRO A 202 -6.65 10.02 10.45
N LEU A 203 -7.54 10.51 9.59
CA LEU A 203 -7.87 11.92 9.49
C LEU A 203 -8.74 12.43 10.67
N GLY A 204 -9.41 11.53 11.39
CA GLY A 204 -10.45 11.88 12.35
C GLY A 204 -11.68 12.51 11.66
N SER A 205 -12.72 12.80 12.43
CA SER A 205 -13.87 13.57 11.92
C SER A 205 -13.65 15.07 12.07
N SER A 206 -14.42 15.86 11.33
CA SER A 206 -14.43 17.32 11.51
C SER A 206 -14.80 17.74 12.95
N GLU A 207 -15.62 16.94 13.65
CA GLU A 207 -15.97 17.18 15.04
C GLU A 207 -14.79 16.89 15.97
N ASP A 208 -14.11 15.75 15.79
CA ASP A 208 -12.92 15.37 16.56
C ASP A 208 -11.84 16.44 16.43
N ILE A 209 -11.54 16.86 15.20
CA ILE A 209 -10.50 17.88 14.92
C ILE A 209 -10.85 19.26 15.51
N ARG A 210 -12.14 19.64 15.58
CA ARG A 210 -12.54 20.88 16.26
C ARG A 210 -12.37 20.79 17.76
N ASN A 211 -12.61 19.63 18.34
CA ASN A 211 -12.68 19.43 19.78
C ASN A 211 -11.35 19.05 20.43
N ILE A 212 -10.42 18.43 19.68
CA ILE A 212 -9.11 18.05 20.22
C ILE A 212 -8.33 19.28 20.69
N ASP A 213 -7.92 19.31 21.95
CA ASP A 213 -7.16 20.43 22.48
C ASP A 213 -5.63 20.21 22.42
N ARG A 214 -4.89 21.29 22.59
CA ARG A 214 -3.42 21.26 22.60
C ARG A 214 -2.85 20.29 23.64
N LYS A 215 -3.49 20.18 24.80
CA LYS A 215 -3.05 19.30 25.87
C LYS A 215 -3.15 17.83 25.44
N THR A 216 -4.25 17.45 24.82
CA THR A 216 -4.48 16.11 24.28
C THR A 216 -3.44 15.71 23.22
N LEU A 217 -3.06 16.66 22.34
CA LEU A 217 -1.98 16.42 21.37
C LEU A 217 -0.63 16.18 22.06
N ILE A 218 -0.30 16.98 23.08
CA ILE A 218 0.91 16.81 23.88
C ILE A 218 0.90 15.46 24.60
N GLU A 219 -0.23 15.06 25.19
CA GLU A 219 -0.39 13.77 25.88
C GLU A 219 -0.17 12.60 24.91
N PHE A 220 -0.74 12.65 23.69
CA PHE A 220 -0.52 11.64 22.65
C PHE A 220 0.97 11.56 22.25
N TYR A 221 1.61 12.70 22.00
CA TYR A 221 3.04 12.76 21.68
C TYR A 221 3.92 12.22 22.79
N GLN A 222 3.65 12.60 24.05
CA GLN A 222 4.40 12.13 25.20
C GLN A 222 4.22 10.64 25.46
N GLN A 223 3.05 10.09 25.19
CA GLN A 223 2.75 8.67 25.36
C GLN A 223 3.44 7.81 24.31
N TRP A 224 3.40 8.21 23.06
CA TRP A 224 3.71 7.33 21.96
C TRP A 224 5.03 7.59 21.26
N TYR A 225 5.48 8.85 21.18
CA TYR A 225 6.74 9.19 20.51
C TYR A 225 7.92 8.89 21.42
N SER A 226 8.48 7.71 21.23
CA SER A 226 9.57 7.15 22.02
C SER A 226 10.52 6.36 21.13
N PRO A 227 11.84 6.33 21.44
CA PRO A 227 12.83 5.65 20.61
C PRO A 227 12.48 4.21 20.25
N GLN A 228 11.94 3.42 21.17
CA GLN A 228 11.58 2.02 20.90
C GLN A 228 10.39 1.83 19.94
N MET A 229 9.66 2.89 19.63
CA MET A 229 8.58 2.89 18.63
C MET A 229 9.06 3.45 17.28
N ALA A 230 10.32 3.89 17.21
CA ALA A 230 10.89 4.58 16.07
C ALA A 230 11.97 3.75 15.37
N THR A 231 11.97 3.84 14.04
CA THR A 231 13.10 3.37 13.20
C THR A 231 13.55 4.51 12.31
N VAL A 232 14.86 4.75 12.27
CA VAL A 232 15.51 5.64 11.33
C VAL A 232 16.00 4.81 10.15
N VAL A 233 15.55 5.15 8.94
CA VAL A 233 15.99 4.53 7.69
C VAL A 233 16.74 5.56 6.87
N VAL A 234 17.95 5.23 6.40
CA VAL A 234 18.77 6.09 5.53
C VAL A 234 19.27 5.26 4.36
N VAL A 235 18.90 5.65 3.15
CA VAL A 235 19.31 4.96 1.91
C VAL A 235 19.75 5.98 0.88
N GLY A 236 20.94 5.82 0.34
CA GLY A 236 21.42 6.72 -0.71
C GLY A 236 22.93 6.84 -0.82
N ASN A 237 23.38 7.93 -1.42
CA ASN A 237 24.81 8.21 -1.59
C ASN A 237 25.44 8.69 -0.28
N ILE A 238 25.82 7.74 0.56
CA ILE A 238 26.27 7.96 1.95
C ILE A 238 27.50 7.13 2.32
N ASP A 239 28.23 7.58 3.33
CA ASP A 239 29.13 6.73 4.12
C ASP A 239 28.34 6.13 5.30
N PRO A 240 28.07 4.80 5.29
CA PRO A 240 27.28 4.19 6.35
C PRO A 240 27.92 4.29 7.73
N VAL A 241 29.26 4.36 7.82
CA VAL A 241 29.99 4.51 9.08
C VAL A 241 29.76 5.90 9.67
N SER A 242 29.81 6.94 8.84
CA SER A 242 29.53 8.31 9.27
C SER A 242 28.06 8.46 9.70
N ILE A 243 27.11 7.94 8.92
CA ILE A 243 25.68 8.01 9.25
C ILE A 243 25.39 7.26 10.56
N GLU A 244 25.92 6.04 10.73
CA GLU A 244 25.71 5.27 11.96
C GLU A 244 26.25 6.00 13.19
N LYS A 245 27.44 6.60 13.08
CA LYS A 245 28.03 7.41 14.14
C LYS A 245 27.11 8.59 14.50
N GLN A 246 26.65 9.34 13.51
CA GLN A 246 25.74 10.48 13.72
C GLN A 246 24.43 10.05 14.38
N ILE A 247 23.83 8.92 13.96
CA ILE A 247 22.62 8.36 14.60
C ILE A 247 22.91 8.05 16.08
N LYS A 248 24.01 7.35 16.39
CA LYS A 248 24.40 7.00 17.75
C LYS A 248 24.60 8.24 18.62
N GLU A 249 25.30 9.26 18.14
CA GLU A 249 25.57 10.49 18.88
C GLU A 249 24.30 11.30 19.13
N MET A 250 23.42 11.41 18.16
CA MET A 250 22.22 12.25 18.27
C MET A 250 21.08 11.60 19.05
N PHE A 251 20.79 10.33 18.79
CA PHE A 251 19.58 9.69 19.29
C PHE A 251 19.77 8.96 20.62
N SER A 252 21.00 8.58 21.02
CA SER A 252 21.23 7.85 22.28
C SER A 252 20.82 8.64 23.53
N SER A 253 20.80 9.97 23.45
CA SER A 253 20.40 10.85 24.56
C SER A 253 18.88 10.92 24.79
N ILE A 254 18.07 10.42 23.86
CA ILE A 254 16.62 10.43 24.00
C ILE A 254 16.22 9.33 24.99
N PRO A 255 15.50 9.66 26.08
CA PRO A 255 15.17 8.65 27.06
C PRO A 255 14.12 7.65 26.52
N ARG A 256 14.32 6.38 26.85
CA ARG A 256 13.30 5.35 26.65
C ARG A 256 12.12 5.62 27.58
N LYS A 257 10.90 5.46 27.08
CA LYS A 257 9.68 5.61 27.85
C LYS A 257 9.01 4.23 28.07
N GLU A 258 8.23 4.11 29.11
CA GLU A 258 7.34 2.96 29.27
C GLU A 258 6.13 3.14 28.34
N ILE A 259 5.97 2.25 27.35
CA ILE A 259 4.82 2.26 26.45
C ILE A 259 3.73 1.37 27.05
N LYS A 260 2.65 1.99 27.50
CA LYS A 260 1.47 1.29 28.05
C LYS A 260 0.31 1.39 27.06
N GLY A 261 -0.47 0.30 26.95
CA GLY A 261 -1.70 0.29 26.16
C GLY A 261 -1.48 0.14 24.64
N TYR A 262 -0.28 -0.25 24.20
CA TYR A 262 -0.08 -0.60 22.79
C TYR A 262 -0.76 -1.94 22.49
N HIS A 263 -1.66 -1.92 21.50
CA HIS A 263 -2.39 -3.10 21.06
C HIS A 263 -2.34 -3.25 19.54
N THR A 264 -2.32 -4.49 19.09
CA THR A 264 -2.58 -4.84 17.70
C THR A 264 -4.05 -5.23 17.57
N TYR A 265 -4.71 -4.71 16.54
CA TYR A 265 -6.12 -4.94 16.30
C TYR A 265 -6.28 -5.74 15.00
N PRO A 266 -6.87 -6.97 15.05
CA PRO A 266 -7.22 -7.69 13.84
C PRO A 266 -8.40 -7.00 13.15
N LEU A 267 -8.38 -6.96 11.83
CA LEU A 267 -9.54 -6.46 11.08
C LEU A 267 -10.63 -7.53 11.05
N THR A 268 -11.80 -7.17 11.53
CA THR A 268 -13.00 -8.01 11.50
C THR A 268 -14.05 -7.42 10.57
N TYR A 269 -14.80 -8.27 9.90
CA TYR A 269 -15.88 -7.88 9.01
C TYR A 269 -17.21 -8.30 9.61
N ASP A 270 -18.25 -7.50 9.39
CA ASP A 270 -19.61 -7.90 9.70
C ASP A 270 -19.98 -9.14 8.88
N PRO A 271 -20.71 -10.11 9.46
CA PRO A 271 -21.14 -11.28 8.72
C PRO A 271 -22.18 -10.90 7.66
N GLY A 272 -21.92 -11.25 6.44
CA GLY A 272 -22.81 -11.02 5.32
C GLY A 272 -22.21 -10.17 4.23
N VAL A 273 -22.97 -10.07 3.12
CA VAL A 273 -22.61 -9.20 1.98
C VAL A 273 -23.08 -7.81 2.22
N ALA A 274 -22.19 -6.86 2.01
CA ALA A 274 -22.58 -5.46 1.87
C ALA A 274 -22.52 -5.04 0.39
N LEU A 275 -23.51 -4.31 -0.07
CA LEU A 275 -23.46 -3.59 -1.35
C LEU A 275 -23.39 -2.10 -1.07
N TYR A 276 -22.43 -1.47 -1.69
CA TYR A 276 -22.23 -0.05 -1.64
C TYR A 276 -22.38 0.57 -3.03
N GLU A 277 -23.32 1.49 -3.20
CA GLU A 277 -23.59 2.13 -4.47
C GLU A 277 -23.13 3.59 -4.44
N ILE A 278 -22.14 3.92 -5.29
CA ILE A 278 -21.62 5.28 -5.44
C ILE A 278 -22.16 5.88 -6.73
N GLY A 279 -22.88 7.01 -6.60
CA GLY A 279 -23.29 7.81 -7.75
C GLY A 279 -22.13 8.72 -8.17
N ASP A 280 -21.66 8.60 -9.40
CA ASP A 280 -20.72 9.54 -9.99
C ASP A 280 -21.34 10.23 -11.21
N ASN A 281 -21.29 11.57 -11.23
CA ASN A 281 -21.84 12.38 -12.32
C ASN A 281 -20.95 12.41 -13.57
N LEU A 282 -19.74 11.85 -13.52
CA LEU A 282 -18.72 12.03 -14.54
C LEU A 282 -18.41 10.77 -15.36
N GLU A 283 -18.87 9.59 -14.95
CA GLU A 283 -18.54 8.33 -15.61
C GLU A 283 -19.63 7.85 -16.57
N ARG A 284 -19.20 7.39 -17.74
CA ARG A 284 -20.06 6.95 -18.84
C ARG A 284 -20.43 5.47 -18.78
N SER A 285 -19.78 4.68 -17.94
CA SER A 285 -20.01 3.25 -17.75
C SER A 285 -20.41 2.94 -16.32
N SER A 286 -21.27 1.94 -16.15
CA SER A 286 -21.49 1.33 -14.85
C SER A 286 -20.32 0.41 -14.52
N GLU A 287 -19.86 0.42 -13.29
CA GLU A 287 -18.78 -0.44 -12.82
C GLU A 287 -19.27 -1.21 -11.60
N LEU A 288 -18.85 -2.44 -11.56
CA LEU A 288 -19.05 -3.30 -10.40
C LEU A 288 -17.72 -3.91 -10.04
N GLU A 289 -17.44 -3.81 -8.88
CA GLU A 289 -16.31 -4.38 -8.29
C GLU A 289 -16.67 -5.46 -7.29
N LEU A 290 -15.94 -6.57 -7.15
CA LEU A 290 -16.03 -7.74 -6.31
C LEU A 290 -14.79 -7.89 -5.44
N MET A 291 -14.81 -7.94 -4.09
CA MET A 291 -13.61 -8.10 -3.23
C MET A 291 -13.82 -9.20 -2.19
N ILE A 292 -12.99 -10.15 -2.02
CA ILE A 292 -13.06 -11.21 -1.03
C ILE A 292 -11.92 -11.03 -0.05
N PRO A 293 -12.19 -10.76 1.24
CA PRO A 293 -11.12 -10.60 2.22
C PRO A 293 -10.45 -11.95 2.51
N HIS A 294 -9.14 -11.93 2.62
CA HIS A 294 -8.37 -13.08 3.12
C HIS A 294 -7.15 -12.61 3.92
N LEU A 295 -6.46 -13.53 4.58
CA LEU A 295 -5.30 -13.20 5.40
C LEU A 295 -4.09 -12.85 4.53
N CYS A 296 -3.38 -11.78 4.92
CA CYS A 296 -2.06 -11.48 4.37
C CYS A 296 -1.05 -12.56 4.73
N VAL A 297 -0.11 -12.82 3.84
CA VAL A 297 1.10 -13.60 4.13
C VAL A 297 2.27 -12.66 4.33
N VAL A 298 2.95 -12.74 5.47
CA VAL A 298 4.21 -12.02 5.70
C VAL A 298 5.35 -12.81 5.07
N GLY A 299 5.99 -12.24 4.06
CA GLY A 299 7.07 -12.87 3.30
C GLY A 299 8.45 -12.53 3.86
N ASN A 300 9.01 -13.35 4.75
CA ASN A 300 10.35 -13.14 5.30
C ASN A 300 11.26 -14.39 5.27
N THR A 301 10.76 -15.50 4.74
CA THR A 301 11.52 -16.69 4.39
C THR A 301 11.25 -17.04 2.93
N ILE A 302 12.07 -17.86 2.29
CA ILE A 302 11.82 -18.31 0.91
C ILE A 302 10.44 -18.97 0.79
N GLU A 303 10.02 -19.74 1.79
CA GLU A 303 8.71 -20.38 1.78
C GLU A 303 7.57 -19.37 1.90
N SER A 304 7.64 -18.43 2.84
CA SER A 304 6.58 -17.43 3.00
C SER A 304 6.49 -16.46 1.81
N ILE A 305 7.65 -16.11 1.20
CA ILE A 305 7.66 -15.34 -0.05
C ILE A 305 7.03 -16.16 -1.18
N TYR A 306 7.35 -17.46 -1.29
CA TYR A 306 6.70 -18.32 -2.26
C TYR A 306 5.18 -18.38 -2.07
N GLN A 307 4.68 -18.39 -0.83
CA GLN A 307 3.23 -18.34 -0.56
C GLN A 307 2.60 -17.00 -1.00
N LYS A 308 3.32 -15.87 -0.87
CA LYS A 308 2.87 -14.59 -1.46
C LYS A 308 2.83 -14.67 -2.99
N GLU A 309 3.89 -15.21 -3.59
CA GLU A 309 4.01 -15.33 -5.04
C GLU A 309 2.99 -16.30 -5.65
N LEU A 310 2.53 -17.31 -4.89
CA LEU A 310 1.40 -18.16 -5.31
C LEU A 310 0.13 -17.33 -5.54
N GLY A 311 -0.14 -16.32 -4.70
CA GLY A 311 -1.26 -15.38 -4.90
C GLY A 311 -1.11 -14.62 -6.21
N ALA A 312 0.06 -14.03 -6.46
CA ALA A 312 0.35 -13.30 -7.69
C ALA A 312 0.29 -14.21 -8.93
N LEU A 313 0.78 -15.45 -8.83
CA LEU A 313 0.69 -16.45 -9.89
C LEU A 313 -0.77 -16.85 -10.18
N LEU A 314 -1.59 -17.05 -9.14
CA LEU A 314 -3.02 -17.31 -9.27
C LEU A 314 -3.74 -16.18 -10.01
N ILE A 315 -3.49 -14.92 -9.62
CA ILE A 315 -4.04 -13.73 -10.30
C ILE A 315 -3.66 -13.72 -11.77
N ARG A 316 -2.41 -14.02 -12.09
CA ARG A 316 -1.92 -14.08 -13.48
C ARG A 316 -2.61 -15.18 -14.28
N ALA A 317 -2.67 -16.38 -13.74
CA ALA A 317 -3.31 -17.52 -14.39
C ALA A 317 -4.81 -17.28 -14.65
N ILE A 318 -5.53 -16.73 -13.66
CA ILE A 318 -6.94 -16.32 -13.82
C ILE A 318 -7.06 -15.24 -14.89
N SER A 319 -6.24 -14.19 -14.84
CA SER A 319 -6.28 -13.09 -15.81
C SER A 319 -6.05 -13.58 -17.23
N ASN A 320 -5.11 -14.51 -17.43
CA ASN A 320 -4.87 -15.12 -18.73
C ASN A 320 -6.08 -15.95 -19.20
N ARG A 321 -6.66 -16.77 -18.31
CA ARG A 321 -7.89 -17.54 -18.59
C ARG A 321 -9.05 -16.64 -19.02
N LEU A 322 -9.31 -15.55 -18.27
CA LEU A 322 -10.40 -14.62 -18.57
C LEU A 322 -10.22 -13.91 -19.92
N LYS A 323 -8.96 -13.54 -20.25
CA LYS A 323 -8.62 -12.98 -21.58
C LYS A 323 -8.95 -13.96 -22.72
N HIS A 324 -8.58 -15.23 -22.58
CA HIS A 324 -8.88 -16.25 -23.61
C HIS A 324 -10.37 -16.53 -23.73
N ARG A 325 -11.12 -16.33 -22.64
CA ARG A 325 -12.59 -16.47 -22.61
C ARG A 325 -13.31 -15.21 -23.09
N ASN A 326 -12.60 -14.13 -23.37
CA ASN A 326 -13.18 -12.80 -23.66
C ASN A 326 -14.07 -12.26 -22.52
N ILE A 327 -13.83 -12.68 -21.29
CA ILE A 327 -14.49 -12.17 -20.10
C ILE A 327 -13.77 -10.89 -19.66
N ARG A 328 -14.48 -9.75 -19.73
CA ARG A 328 -13.91 -8.44 -19.37
C ARG A 328 -13.96 -8.21 -17.87
N CYS A 329 -12.94 -8.71 -17.18
CA CYS A 329 -12.80 -8.55 -15.75
C CYS A 329 -11.32 -8.33 -15.41
N ASN A 330 -11.02 -7.31 -14.64
CA ASN A 330 -9.70 -7.14 -14.05
C ASN A 330 -9.64 -7.92 -12.74
N VAL A 331 -8.55 -8.64 -12.53
CA VAL A 331 -8.34 -9.44 -11.32
C VAL A 331 -7.09 -8.95 -10.61
N SER A 332 -7.19 -8.77 -9.31
CA SER A 332 -6.05 -8.37 -8.49
C SER A 332 -6.14 -8.93 -7.07
N ASP A 333 -5.03 -8.96 -6.39
CA ASP A 333 -4.93 -9.14 -4.95
C ASP A 333 -4.11 -7.99 -4.38
N ALA A 334 -4.62 -7.33 -3.36
CA ALA A 334 -3.98 -6.18 -2.78
C ALA A 334 -4.17 -6.15 -1.26
N TRP A 335 -3.12 -5.71 -0.57
CA TRP A 335 -3.24 -5.39 0.84
C TRP A 335 -4.30 -4.29 1.04
N PHE A 336 -5.18 -4.52 2.00
CA PHE A 336 -6.25 -3.58 2.28
C PHE A 336 -6.01 -2.86 3.61
N LEU A 337 -5.98 -3.60 4.71
CA LEU A 337 -5.84 -3.04 6.04
C LEU A 337 -5.45 -4.12 7.05
N SER A 338 -4.57 -3.79 8.01
CA SER A 338 -4.14 -4.70 9.08
C SER A 338 -3.59 -6.03 8.53
N ASP A 339 -4.25 -7.13 8.84
CA ASP A 339 -3.90 -8.49 8.47
C ASP A 339 -4.65 -9.02 7.23
N LYS A 340 -5.29 -8.14 6.45
CA LYS A 340 -6.14 -8.54 5.33
C LYS A 340 -5.66 -8.04 3.98
N ASN A 341 -5.68 -8.95 3.01
CA ASN A 341 -5.74 -8.65 1.59
C ASN A 341 -7.18 -8.75 1.09
N HIS A 342 -7.42 -8.15 -0.07
CA HIS A 342 -8.63 -8.35 -0.84
C HIS A 342 -8.31 -8.96 -2.21
N PHE A 343 -8.88 -10.12 -2.47
CA PHE A 343 -8.98 -10.72 -3.79
C PHE A 343 -10.12 -10.05 -4.55
N VAL A 344 -9.78 -9.37 -5.64
CA VAL A 344 -10.65 -8.40 -6.30
C VAL A 344 -10.95 -8.76 -7.74
N PHE A 345 -12.21 -8.64 -8.13
CA PHE A 345 -12.67 -8.71 -9.51
C PHE A 345 -13.35 -7.41 -9.91
N ALA A 346 -12.92 -6.75 -10.97
CA ALA A 346 -13.41 -5.46 -11.43
C ALA A 346 -14.04 -5.54 -12.81
N PHE A 347 -15.30 -5.13 -12.92
CA PHE A 347 -16.08 -5.13 -14.14
C PHE A 347 -16.44 -3.72 -14.58
N SER A 348 -16.54 -3.53 -15.88
CA SER A 348 -17.18 -2.36 -16.50
C SER A 348 -18.21 -2.84 -17.50
N GLY A 349 -19.40 -2.26 -17.47
CA GLY A 349 -20.51 -2.65 -18.32
C GLY A 349 -21.31 -1.46 -18.83
N ALA A 350 -22.03 -1.67 -19.94
CA ALA A 350 -22.91 -0.65 -20.49
C ALA A 350 -24.09 -0.36 -19.55
N ASP A 351 -24.57 -1.41 -18.89
CA ASP A 351 -25.73 -1.38 -17.99
C ASP A 351 -25.65 -2.50 -16.95
N LYS A 352 -26.65 -2.55 -16.08
CA LYS A 352 -26.80 -3.53 -15.02
C LYS A 352 -26.84 -4.98 -15.53
N ASP A 353 -27.60 -5.24 -16.60
CA ASP A 353 -27.77 -6.60 -17.12
C ASP A 353 -26.46 -7.14 -17.67
N ASN A 354 -25.67 -6.29 -18.31
CA ASN A 354 -24.34 -6.62 -18.79
C ASN A 354 -23.38 -6.94 -17.63
N LEU A 355 -23.44 -6.17 -16.54
CA LEU A 355 -22.64 -6.45 -15.34
C LEU A 355 -23.03 -7.79 -14.70
N LEU A 356 -24.33 -8.08 -14.55
CA LEU A 356 -24.82 -9.35 -13.99
C LEU A 356 -24.45 -10.55 -14.86
N GLN A 357 -24.46 -10.39 -16.19
CA GLN A 357 -23.98 -11.41 -17.11
C GLN A 357 -22.50 -11.69 -16.91
N GLN A 358 -21.66 -10.64 -16.81
CA GLN A 358 -20.21 -10.80 -16.58
C GLN A 358 -19.94 -11.50 -15.23
N VAL A 359 -20.69 -11.17 -14.18
CA VAL A 359 -20.62 -11.86 -12.87
C VAL A 359 -20.92 -13.35 -13.01
N SER A 360 -21.96 -13.72 -13.74
CA SER A 360 -22.31 -15.13 -13.96
C SER A 360 -21.24 -15.87 -14.77
N GLU A 361 -20.69 -15.23 -15.80
CA GLU A 361 -19.61 -15.81 -16.60
C GLU A 361 -18.31 -16.00 -15.78
N LEU A 362 -17.94 -14.99 -14.97
CA LEU A 362 -16.82 -15.11 -14.05
C LEU A 362 -17.02 -16.27 -13.06
N SER A 363 -18.19 -16.34 -12.42
CA SER A 363 -18.48 -17.36 -11.44
C SER A 363 -18.37 -18.78 -12.03
N ASN A 364 -18.83 -18.98 -13.27
CA ASN A 364 -18.68 -20.25 -13.99
C ASN A 364 -17.20 -20.60 -14.19
N GLU A 365 -16.36 -19.65 -14.61
CA GLU A 365 -14.92 -19.86 -14.77
C GLU A 365 -14.22 -20.15 -13.43
N MET A 366 -14.53 -19.39 -12.37
CA MET A 366 -13.97 -19.63 -11.04
C MET A 366 -14.32 -21.01 -10.52
N GLU A 367 -15.55 -21.46 -10.71
CA GLU A 367 -15.97 -22.80 -10.32
C GLU A 367 -15.36 -23.90 -11.22
N SER A 368 -15.17 -23.61 -12.51
CA SER A 368 -14.43 -24.49 -13.43
C SER A 368 -12.98 -24.68 -13.00
N ILE A 369 -12.27 -23.58 -12.68
CA ILE A 369 -10.89 -23.65 -12.19
C ILE A 369 -10.84 -24.39 -10.84
N ARG A 370 -11.77 -24.10 -9.94
CA ARG A 370 -11.83 -24.73 -8.62
C ARG A 370 -12.02 -26.25 -8.71
N LYS A 371 -12.79 -26.77 -9.68
CA LYS A 371 -13.06 -28.19 -9.87
C LYS A 371 -12.01 -28.88 -10.75
N ASN A 372 -11.62 -28.26 -11.84
CA ASN A 372 -10.83 -28.89 -12.89
C ASN A 372 -9.37 -28.41 -12.93
N GLY A 373 -9.05 -27.29 -12.26
CA GLY A 373 -7.72 -26.67 -12.30
C GLY A 373 -7.45 -25.90 -13.57
N PHE A 374 -6.19 -25.53 -13.72
CA PHE A 374 -5.63 -24.96 -14.96
C PHE A 374 -5.05 -26.09 -15.81
N LYS A 375 -5.11 -25.95 -17.13
CA LYS A 375 -4.41 -26.85 -18.05
C LYS A 375 -2.90 -26.64 -17.94
N GLN A 376 -2.14 -27.63 -18.41
CA GLN A 376 -0.69 -27.58 -18.34
C GLN A 376 -0.13 -26.36 -19.10
N GLU A 377 -0.63 -26.08 -20.28
CA GLU A 377 -0.19 -24.97 -21.12
C GLU A 377 -0.50 -23.60 -20.46
N GLU A 378 -1.61 -23.48 -19.75
CA GLU A 378 -1.94 -22.27 -18.99
C GLU A 378 -0.96 -22.06 -17.83
N MET A 379 -0.62 -23.14 -17.14
CA MET A 379 0.36 -23.09 -16.03
C MET A 379 1.74 -22.72 -16.54
N GLU A 380 2.19 -23.30 -17.65
CA GLU A 380 3.49 -23.02 -18.25
C GLU A 380 3.60 -21.53 -18.65
N ASP A 381 2.59 -20.99 -19.32
CA ASP A 381 2.58 -19.56 -19.71
C ASP A 381 2.55 -18.65 -18.49
N ALA A 382 1.67 -18.92 -17.51
CA ALA A 382 1.58 -18.09 -16.31
C ALA A 382 2.88 -18.13 -15.49
N ILE A 383 3.50 -19.30 -15.33
CA ILE A 383 4.77 -19.46 -14.62
C ILE A 383 5.91 -18.72 -15.34
N ASN A 384 6.01 -18.89 -16.66
CA ASN A 384 7.06 -18.25 -17.44
C ASN A 384 6.96 -16.72 -17.37
N GLU A 385 5.76 -16.17 -17.56
CA GLU A 385 5.50 -14.74 -17.41
C GLU A 385 5.83 -14.27 -16.00
N HIS A 386 5.43 -15.02 -14.97
CA HIS A 386 5.63 -14.65 -13.58
C HIS A 386 7.11 -14.61 -13.20
N VAL A 387 7.88 -15.65 -13.54
CA VAL A 387 9.33 -15.71 -13.29
C VAL A 387 10.08 -14.61 -14.05
N LYS A 388 9.64 -14.28 -15.27
CA LYS A 388 10.22 -13.16 -16.03
C LYS A 388 10.01 -11.82 -15.30
N HIS A 389 8.81 -11.56 -14.78
CA HIS A 389 8.51 -10.33 -14.03
C HIS A 389 9.32 -10.23 -12.74
N LEU A 390 9.40 -11.31 -11.95
CA LEU A 390 10.21 -11.33 -10.73
C LEU A 390 11.66 -10.90 -10.97
N LYS A 391 12.27 -11.33 -12.09
CA LYS A 391 13.65 -10.97 -12.42
C LYS A 391 13.79 -9.50 -12.85
N VAL A 392 12.79 -8.92 -13.49
CA VAL A 392 12.78 -7.51 -13.92
C VAL A 392 12.58 -6.58 -12.72
N ASP A 393 11.60 -6.88 -11.87
CA ASP A 393 11.26 -6.05 -10.71
C ASP A 393 12.43 -5.88 -9.74
N ASN A 394 13.27 -6.92 -9.60
CA ASN A 394 14.47 -6.87 -8.77
C ASN A 394 15.68 -6.18 -9.44
N SER A 395 15.59 -5.76 -10.69
CA SER A 395 16.67 -5.04 -11.37
C SER A 395 16.68 -3.53 -11.10
N ILE A 396 15.56 -2.95 -10.63
CA ILE A 396 15.41 -1.53 -10.35
C ILE A 396 15.62 -1.29 -8.86
N GLN A 397 16.81 -0.77 -8.51
CA GLN A 397 17.22 -0.56 -7.12
C GLN A 397 17.32 0.92 -6.77
N LEU A 398 16.20 1.65 -6.88
CA LEU A 398 16.12 3.05 -6.45
C LEU A 398 16.16 3.16 -4.93
N SER A 399 16.81 4.21 -4.42
CA SER A 399 16.89 4.48 -2.97
C SER A 399 15.50 4.62 -2.32
N SER A 400 14.54 5.23 -3.02
CA SER A 400 13.14 5.32 -2.56
C SER A 400 12.49 3.95 -2.42
N LYS A 401 12.68 3.05 -3.40
CA LYS A 401 12.17 1.67 -3.36
C LYS A 401 12.73 0.89 -2.17
N TRP A 402 14.04 1.00 -1.92
CA TRP A 402 14.66 0.38 -0.75
C TRP A 402 14.09 0.91 0.57
N CYS A 403 13.79 2.22 0.64
CA CYS A 403 13.14 2.79 1.82
C CYS A 403 11.75 2.20 2.03
N ASP A 404 10.96 2.02 0.97
CA ASP A 404 9.63 1.44 1.05
C ASP A 404 9.72 -0.03 1.51
N ASP A 405 10.64 -0.81 0.96
CA ASP A 405 10.91 -2.19 1.39
C ASP A 405 11.34 -2.27 2.88
N PHE A 406 12.14 -1.31 3.34
CA PHE A 406 12.52 -1.22 4.75
C PHE A 406 11.37 -0.78 5.66
N VAL A 407 10.47 0.08 5.18
CA VAL A 407 9.25 0.42 5.91
C VAL A 407 8.37 -0.83 6.09
N ASP A 408 8.15 -1.61 5.04
CA ASP A 408 7.41 -2.86 5.11
C ASP A 408 8.08 -3.86 6.05
N TYR A 409 9.41 -3.98 5.99
CA TYR A 409 10.17 -4.81 6.93
C TYR A 409 9.98 -4.37 8.39
N VAL A 410 10.02 -3.08 8.67
CA VAL A 410 9.85 -2.52 10.03
C VAL A 410 8.43 -2.70 10.57
N ILE A 411 7.43 -2.56 9.71
CA ILE A 411 6.01 -2.59 10.10
C ILE A 411 5.45 -4.01 10.15
N SER A 412 5.64 -4.78 9.10
CA SER A 412 5.04 -6.11 8.93
C SER A 412 6.03 -7.26 9.15
N GLY A 413 7.33 -6.98 9.05
CA GLY A 413 8.38 -8.00 9.04
C GLY A 413 8.63 -8.61 7.66
N ASP A 414 8.02 -8.08 6.61
CA ASP A 414 8.27 -8.51 5.23
C ASP A 414 9.74 -8.31 4.84
N ARG A 415 10.27 -9.22 4.06
CA ARG A 415 11.60 -9.13 3.47
C ARG A 415 11.54 -9.43 1.99
N TYR A 416 12.43 -8.80 1.25
CA TYR A 416 12.52 -8.93 -0.20
C TYR A 416 13.81 -9.65 -0.57
N ILE A 417 13.75 -10.53 -1.57
CA ILE A 417 14.90 -11.30 -2.02
C ILE A 417 15.88 -10.39 -2.75
N GLN A 418 17.17 -10.47 -2.37
CA GLN A 418 18.24 -9.63 -2.89
C GLN A 418 19.38 -10.40 -3.51
N SER A 419 19.52 -11.69 -3.19
CA SER A 419 20.57 -12.51 -3.75
C SER A 419 20.08 -13.35 -4.91
N ASP A 420 20.91 -13.46 -5.96
CA ASP A 420 20.62 -14.32 -7.11
C ASP A 420 20.35 -15.77 -6.69
N SER A 421 21.05 -16.25 -5.66
CA SER A 421 20.85 -17.59 -5.13
C SER A 421 19.46 -17.79 -4.49
N GLU A 422 18.98 -16.83 -3.71
CA GLU A 422 17.65 -16.87 -3.10
C GLU A 422 16.56 -16.69 -4.17
N MET A 423 16.82 -15.81 -5.14
CA MET A 423 15.92 -15.61 -6.29
C MET A 423 15.78 -16.89 -7.14
N GLU A 424 16.88 -17.60 -7.42
CA GLU A 424 16.80 -18.84 -8.18
C GLU A 424 16.12 -19.96 -7.38
N GLN A 425 16.27 -19.99 -6.05
CA GLN A 425 15.51 -20.91 -5.18
C GLN A 425 14.00 -20.62 -5.26
N LEU A 426 13.59 -19.34 -5.19
CA LEU A 426 12.20 -18.94 -5.35
C LEU A 426 11.67 -19.31 -6.74
N ALA A 427 12.40 -18.93 -7.80
CA ALA A 427 12.03 -19.26 -9.17
C ALA A 427 11.91 -20.77 -9.40
N GLY A 428 12.79 -21.56 -8.78
CA GLY A 428 12.70 -23.03 -8.80
C GLY A 428 11.40 -23.56 -8.18
N LYS A 429 10.99 -23.01 -7.02
CA LYS A 429 9.71 -23.36 -6.37
C LYS A 429 8.52 -22.97 -7.25
N ILE A 430 8.54 -21.78 -7.84
CA ILE A 430 7.46 -21.32 -8.73
C ILE A 430 7.35 -22.20 -9.96
N ARG A 431 8.48 -22.59 -10.58
CA ARG A 431 8.48 -23.52 -11.73
C ARG A 431 7.94 -24.92 -11.38
N ALA A 432 8.08 -25.34 -10.14
CA ALA A 432 7.57 -26.62 -9.64
C ALA A 432 6.11 -26.55 -9.15
N THR A 433 5.46 -25.39 -9.30
CA THR A 433 4.06 -25.21 -8.84
C THR A 433 3.10 -25.98 -9.75
N GLU A 434 2.32 -26.84 -9.16
CA GLU A 434 1.26 -27.59 -9.83
C GLU A 434 -0.07 -26.83 -9.81
N SER A 435 -0.94 -27.10 -10.78
CA SER A 435 -2.30 -26.55 -10.85
C SER A 435 -3.11 -26.78 -9.56
N THR A 436 -2.90 -27.91 -8.88
CA THR A 436 -3.54 -28.26 -7.61
C THR A 436 -3.26 -27.24 -6.49
N ALA A 437 -2.07 -26.65 -6.45
CA ALA A 437 -1.74 -25.62 -5.46
C ALA A 437 -2.57 -24.35 -5.68
N LEU A 438 -2.72 -23.92 -6.92
CA LEU A 438 -3.56 -22.75 -7.27
C LEU A 438 -5.05 -23.03 -7.06
N GLN A 439 -5.53 -24.28 -7.32
CA GLN A 439 -6.90 -24.68 -7.02
C GLN A 439 -7.20 -24.60 -5.52
N GLN A 440 -6.28 -25.07 -4.69
CA GLN A 440 -6.42 -25.01 -3.23
C GLN A 440 -6.46 -23.57 -2.74
N LEU A 441 -5.56 -22.71 -3.23
CA LEU A 441 -5.51 -21.29 -2.88
C LEU A 441 -6.79 -20.57 -3.30
N LEU A 442 -7.27 -20.78 -4.54
CA LEU A 442 -8.54 -20.24 -5.01
C LEU A 442 -9.72 -20.70 -4.14
N SER A 443 -9.75 -21.99 -3.80
CA SER A 443 -10.81 -22.55 -2.94
C SER A 443 -10.77 -21.94 -1.53
N GLU A 444 -9.58 -21.70 -0.99
CA GLU A 444 -9.39 -21.02 0.28
C GLU A 444 -9.91 -19.58 0.22
N TRP A 445 -9.47 -18.77 -0.75
CA TRP A 445 -9.89 -17.38 -0.89
C TRP A 445 -11.41 -17.26 -1.11
N LEU A 446 -11.98 -18.10 -1.97
CA LEU A 446 -13.42 -18.14 -2.19
C LEU A 446 -14.22 -18.64 -0.95
N SER A 447 -13.60 -19.30 0.03
CA SER A 447 -14.27 -19.70 1.27
C SER A 447 -14.66 -18.51 2.15
N TYR A 448 -13.97 -17.37 2.03
CA TYR A 448 -14.25 -16.12 2.76
C TYR A 448 -15.39 -15.29 2.14
N LYS A 449 -16.01 -15.77 1.07
CA LYS A 449 -17.06 -15.07 0.34
C LYS A 449 -18.30 -14.66 1.17
N LYS A 450 -18.49 -15.21 2.37
CA LYS A 450 -19.55 -14.76 3.29
C LYS A 450 -19.27 -13.42 3.96
N GLN A 451 -18.03 -12.92 3.91
CA GLN A 451 -17.59 -11.63 4.47
C GLN A 451 -17.33 -10.61 3.36
N ALA A 452 -17.86 -10.92 2.25
CA ALA A 452 -17.58 -10.24 1.01
C ALA A 452 -18.25 -8.85 0.90
N LEU A 453 -17.68 -7.90 0.14
CA LEU A 453 -18.18 -6.55 -0.13
C LEU A 453 -18.44 -6.29 -1.63
N LEU A 454 -19.50 -5.61 -2.00
CA LEU A 454 -19.83 -5.17 -3.34
C LEU A 454 -19.75 -3.65 -3.41
N VAL A 455 -19.03 -3.09 -4.35
CA VAL A 455 -19.06 -1.66 -4.64
C VAL A 455 -19.54 -1.45 -6.07
N ALA A 456 -20.66 -0.83 -6.24
CA ALA A 456 -21.19 -0.46 -7.54
C ALA A 456 -21.00 1.04 -7.77
N TYR A 457 -20.43 1.39 -8.91
CA TYR A 457 -20.41 2.76 -9.41
C TYR A 457 -21.49 2.91 -10.45
N ARG A 458 -22.44 3.80 -10.18
CA ARG A 458 -23.59 4.00 -11.04
C ARG A 458 -23.34 5.13 -12.03
N ASN A 459 -23.62 4.85 -13.31
CA ASN A 459 -23.82 5.89 -14.30
C ASN A 459 -25.10 6.68 -13.95
N ASN A 460 -25.00 8.01 -13.89
CA ASN A 460 -26.14 8.89 -13.57
C ASN A 460 -27.24 8.98 -14.64
N ALA A 461 -27.18 8.21 -15.71
CA ALA A 461 -28.19 8.23 -16.78
C ALA A 461 -29.58 7.74 -16.34
N GLY A 462 -29.80 7.37 -15.08
CA GLY A 462 -31.15 7.11 -14.55
C GLY A 462 -31.18 6.17 -13.34
N LYS A 463 -32.17 6.38 -12.46
CA LYS A 463 -32.50 5.53 -11.31
C LYS A 463 -32.81 4.06 -11.66
N GLN A 464 -32.93 3.72 -12.94
CA GLN A 464 -33.29 2.38 -13.42
C GLN A 464 -32.14 1.38 -13.43
N ASN A 465 -30.89 1.81 -13.19
CA ASN A 465 -29.69 0.96 -13.28
C ASN A 465 -29.10 0.60 -11.91
N SER A 466 -29.84 0.81 -10.82
CA SER A 466 -29.38 0.44 -9.46
C SER A 466 -29.27 -1.08 -9.33
N LEU A 467 -28.10 -1.55 -8.92
CA LEU A 467 -27.84 -2.95 -8.60
C LEU A 467 -28.39 -3.27 -7.21
N GLN A 468 -29.00 -4.44 -7.07
CA GLN A 468 -29.34 -5.00 -5.76
C GLN A 468 -28.37 -6.14 -5.44
N LYS A 469 -27.94 -6.26 -4.17
CA LYS A 469 -26.99 -7.31 -3.79
C LYS A 469 -27.53 -8.72 -4.10
N GLU A 470 -28.83 -8.92 -3.94
CA GLU A 470 -29.51 -10.17 -4.21
C GLU A 470 -29.41 -10.57 -5.69
N GLU A 471 -29.46 -9.60 -6.61
CA GLU A 471 -29.32 -9.86 -8.05
C GLU A 471 -27.90 -10.31 -8.41
N VAL A 472 -26.92 -9.68 -7.80
CA VAL A 472 -25.50 -10.04 -8.01
C VAL A 472 -25.24 -11.43 -7.43
N VAL A 473 -25.77 -11.74 -6.24
CA VAL A 473 -25.69 -13.07 -5.63
C VAL A 473 -26.31 -14.13 -6.52
N GLN A 474 -27.53 -13.88 -7.02
CA GLN A 474 -28.21 -14.80 -7.93
C GLN A 474 -27.45 -15.00 -9.25
N ALA A 475 -26.85 -13.94 -9.79
CA ALA A 475 -26.02 -14.06 -10.99
C ALA A 475 -24.78 -14.94 -10.76
N TRP A 476 -24.14 -14.79 -9.62
CA TRP A 476 -23.03 -15.67 -9.24
C TRP A 476 -23.46 -17.11 -9.08
N ASP A 477 -24.51 -17.38 -8.30
CA ASP A 477 -25.00 -18.74 -8.05
C ASP A 477 -25.40 -19.43 -9.36
N LYS A 478 -26.12 -18.71 -10.22
CA LYS A 478 -26.48 -19.18 -11.56
C LYS A 478 -25.25 -19.56 -12.38
N GLY A 479 -24.20 -18.74 -12.34
CA GLY A 479 -22.93 -19.04 -13.01
C GLY A 479 -22.26 -20.29 -12.46
N ALA A 480 -22.16 -20.39 -11.13
CA ALA A 480 -21.52 -21.51 -10.45
C ALA A 480 -22.22 -22.86 -10.68
N GLU A 481 -23.54 -22.85 -10.86
CA GLU A 481 -24.37 -24.03 -11.13
C GLU A 481 -24.48 -24.39 -12.62
N SER A 482 -24.08 -23.47 -13.49
CA SER A 482 -24.16 -23.66 -14.94
C SER A 482 -23.14 -24.69 -15.43
N PRO A 483 -23.46 -25.45 -16.49
CA PRO A 483 -22.50 -26.34 -17.14
C PRO A 483 -21.25 -25.56 -17.57
N PHE A 484 -20.07 -26.15 -17.37
CA PHE A 484 -18.82 -25.55 -17.83
C PHE A 484 -18.78 -25.53 -19.35
N LYS A 485 -18.37 -24.39 -19.89
CA LYS A 485 -18.13 -24.26 -21.32
C LYS A 485 -16.79 -24.92 -21.66
N ASP A 486 -16.75 -25.68 -22.76
CA ASP A 486 -15.49 -26.21 -23.28
C ASP A 486 -14.48 -25.10 -23.49
N PHE A 487 -13.23 -25.38 -23.14
CA PHE A 487 -12.15 -24.44 -23.20
C PHE A 487 -10.91 -25.08 -23.83
N GLU A 488 -10.51 -24.54 -24.97
CA GLU A 488 -9.21 -24.81 -25.56
C GLU A 488 -8.29 -23.64 -25.28
N TYR A 489 -7.15 -23.92 -24.66
CA TYR A 489 -6.11 -22.92 -24.46
C TYR A 489 -5.21 -22.91 -25.69
N VAL A 490 -5.04 -21.74 -26.27
CA VAL A 490 -4.09 -21.53 -27.37
C VAL A 490 -2.88 -20.85 -26.77
N GLN A 491 -1.77 -21.58 -26.70
CA GLN A 491 -0.50 -21.05 -26.21
C GLN A 491 -0.07 -19.88 -27.11
N LYS A 492 0.33 -18.78 -26.50
CA LYS A 492 0.91 -17.66 -27.26
C LYS A 492 2.21 -18.15 -27.91
N ASP A 493 2.30 -17.97 -29.22
CA ASP A 493 3.60 -18.12 -29.88
C ASP A 493 4.62 -17.23 -29.15
N SER A 494 5.72 -17.84 -28.72
CA SER A 494 6.82 -17.14 -28.04
C SER A 494 7.65 -16.29 -29.02
N GLY A 495 6.96 -15.59 -29.93
CA GLY A 495 7.56 -14.54 -30.72
C GLY A 495 8.19 -13.54 -29.75
N GLU A 496 9.49 -13.35 -29.87
CA GLU A 496 10.26 -12.40 -29.08
C GLU A 496 9.56 -11.03 -29.11
N GLU A 497 8.67 -10.77 -28.14
CA GLU A 497 8.36 -9.40 -27.79
C GLU A 497 9.70 -8.76 -27.41
N LYS A 498 10.22 -7.92 -28.30
CA LYS A 498 11.36 -7.07 -27.94
C LYS A 498 10.96 -6.36 -26.66
N VAL A 499 11.56 -6.78 -25.56
CA VAL A 499 11.53 -6.03 -24.31
C VAL A 499 12.08 -4.67 -24.68
N VAL A 500 11.20 -3.69 -24.83
CA VAL A 500 11.60 -2.29 -24.85
C VAL A 500 12.05 -2.04 -23.42
N THR A 501 13.33 -2.27 -23.17
CA THR A 501 13.98 -1.78 -21.97
C THR A 501 13.60 -0.31 -21.90
N PRO A 502 13.00 0.18 -20.82
CA PRO A 502 12.82 1.61 -20.64
C PRO A 502 14.24 2.17 -20.76
N VAL A 503 14.51 2.88 -21.84
CA VAL A 503 15.74 3.64 -21.95
C VAL A 503 15.63 4.66 -20.83
N CYS A 504 16.31 4.38 -19.75
CA CYS A 504 16.59 5.39 -18.76
C CYS A 504 17.32 6.47 -19.55
N LEU A 505 16.66 7.60 -19.81
CA LEU A 505 17.30 8.76 -20.43
C LEU A 505 18.33 9.28 -19.41
N ALA A 506 19.47 8.61 -19.36
CA ALA A 506 20.59 8.91 -18.48
C ALA A 506 21.38 10.14 -18.93
N GLU A 507 20.85 10.92 -19.86
CA GLU A 507 21.36 12.25 -20.19
C GLU A 507 20.16 13.16 -20.40
N SER A 508 19.81 13.96 -19.39
CA SER A 508 18.98 15.13 -19.61
C SER A 508 19.81 16.14 -20.41
N HIS A 509 19.68 16.07 -21.72
CA HIS A 509 20.08 17.23 -22.52
C HIS A 509 19.20 18.39 -22.08
N PRO A 510 19.77 19.56 -21.76
CA PRO A 510 18.97 20.72 -21.44
C PRO A 510 18.05 21.01 -22.65
N PHE A 511 16.77 21.11 -22.39
CA PHE A 511 15.76 21.42 -23.38
C PHE A 511 16.12 22.75 -24.02
N ASN A 512 16.45 22.78 -25.31
CA ASN A 512 16.75 24.00 -26.03
C ASN A 512 15.48 24.53 -26.71
N ALA A 513 15.34 25.84 -26.81
CA ALA A 513 14.22 26.46 -27.53
C ALA A 513 14.07 26.00 -28.99
N SER A 514 15.14 25.46 -29.57
CA SER A 514 15.15 24.85 -30.90
C SER A 514 14.46 23.48 -30.99
N ASP A 515 14.20 22.84 -29.87
CA ASP A 515 13.58 21.50 -29.81
C ASP A 515 12.04 21.59 -29.77
N ILE A 516 11.49 22.82 -29.71
CA ILE A 516 10.06 23.10 -29.73
C ILE A 516 9.56 23.00 -31.17
N VAL A 517 8.74 21.97 -31.45
CA VAL A 517 8.14 21.76 -32.78
C VAL A 517 6.77 22.43 -32.89
N GLY A 518 6.11 22.68 -31.77
CA GLY A 518 4.83 23.37 -31.69
C GLY A 518 4.55 23.94 -30.30
N GLU A 519 3.83 25.06 -30.30
CA GLU A 519 3.38 25.72 -29.09
C GLU A 519 1.90 26.04 -29.19
N LYS A 520 1.11 25.62 -28.20
CA LYS A 520 -0.32 25.88 -28.11
C LYS A 520 -0.64 26.50 -26.76
N ASN A 521 -1.11 27.72 -26.79
CA ASN A 521 -1.43 28.47 -25.59
C ASN A 521 -2.91 28.35 -25.23
N TYR A 522 -3.19 28.10 -23.95
CA TYR A 522 -4.54 28.02 -23.36
C TYR A 522 -4.68 29.13 -22.32
N PRO A 523 -5.00 30.36 -22.75
CA PRO A 523 -4.99 31.55 -21.87
C PRO A 523 -5.96 31.43 -20.68
N ASP A 524 -7.10 30.74 -20.86
CA ASP A 524 -8.09 30.55 -19.79
C ASP A 524 -7.61 29.61 -18.66
N LEU A 525 -6.57 28.82 -18.92
CA LEU A 525 -5.96 27.88 -17.98
C LEU A 525 -4.59 28.34 -17.50
N ASN A 526 -4.07 29.41 -18.05
CA ASN A 526 -2.69 29.88 -17.86
C ASN A 526 -1.64 28.78 -18.09
N VAL A 527 -1.84 27.98 -19.14
CA VAL A 527 -1.01 26.83 -19.53
C VAL A 527 -0.60 26.95 -20.99
N THR A 528 0.67 26.67 -21.26
CA THR A 528 1.20 26.51 -22.63
C THR A 528 1.62 25.07 -22.83
N GLU A 529 1.05 24.40 -23.84
CA GLU A 529 1.46 23.08 -24.29
C GLU A 529 2.60 23.26 -25.28
N VAL A 530 3.70 22.55 -25.05
CA VAL A 530 4.90 22.55 -25.90
C VAL A 530 5.10 21.14 -26.42
N THR A 531 5.21 20.98 -27.74
CA THR A 531 5.36 19.70 -28.41
C THR A 531 6.74 19.60 -29.08
#